data_b4b92df39ab70157f0e346e13ff83535
#
_entry.id   b4b92df39ab70157f0e346e13ff83535
#
_cell.length_a   1.000
_cell.length_b   1.000
_cell.length_c   1.000
_cell.angle_alpha   90.00
_cell.angle_beta   90.00
_cell.angle_gamma   90.00
#
_symmetry.space_group_name_H-M   'P 1'
#
loop_
_entity.id
_entity.type
_entity.pdbx_description
1 polymer ?
#
loop_
_entity_poly.entity_id
_entity_poly.type
_entity_poly.pdbx_seq_one_letter_code
_entity_poly.pdbx_strand_id
1 'polypeptide(L)'
;MKPAALAVALAALACCAKAQGQSFSELALDGRPERFERLVAGAKKEGALTLYTSIPEKDMAALTADFHKRYGVKVNVWRASSVKVLQRATAEARANRWDFDAAAISSPEMEAMHRELLLQEVRSVHHADLARDAMPSHRAWVPQFLNVFVQAYNTSLVRKEDLPKSYAELADPRWKGRLGVEASDSEWYCGVLTHLGGESGAKLFRDIVATAGWSVRSGHTLLANLVASGEVPLALTAYSYRIEQLKSAGAPVEWFGIDPVIGRANGAGVSRRPPHPNAALLFYEYLISDAQPLMVKMNYLAADTRIASSLRGVKVRFIDPRMPLEELDRCAKAFDELNGGRGTR
;
A
#
# COMPACT_ATOMS: atom_id res chain seq x y z
N MET A 1 -13.70 -76.06 -28.03
CA MET A 1 -13.98 -75.73 -26.61
C MET A 1 -13.57 -74.26 -26.35
N LYS A 2 -14.44 -73.52 -25.84
CA LYS A 2 -14.72 -72.05 -25.74
C LYS A 2 -13.53 -71.15 -25.45
N PRO A 3 -13.45 -69.98 -26.15
CA PRO A 3 -12.72 -68.79 -25.69
C PRO A 3 -13.72 -67.82 -25.08
N ALA A 4 -13.85 -67.78 -23.77
CA ALA A 4 -14.76 -66.86 -23.06
C ALA A 4 -14.19 -66.43 -21.73
N ALA A 5 -12.93 -65.92 -21.67
CA ALA A 5 -12.31 -65.47 -20.42
C ALA A 5 -11.34 -64.28 -20.59
N LEU A 6 -11.41 -63.52 -21.68
CA LEU A 6 -10.48 -62.40 -21.92
C LEU A 6 -11.15 -61.01 -22.12
N ALA A 7 -12.44 -60.86 -21.83
CA ALA A 7 -13.19 -59.65 -22.10
C ALA A 7 -13.62 -58.85 -20.85
N VAL A 8 -13.27 -59.24 -19.62
CA VAL A 8 -13.71 -58.58 -18.36
C VAL A 8 -12.61 -57.75 -17.69
N ALA A 9 -11.34 -57.88 -18.11
CA ALA A 9 -10.22 -57.15 -17.47
C ALA A 9 -9.91 -55.76 -18.03
N LEU A 10 -10.57 -55.28 -19.11
CA LEU A 10 -10.31 -53.93 -19.71
C LEU A 10 -11.30 -52.85 -19.31
N ALA A 11 -12.37 -53.15 -18.58
CA ALA A 11 -13.37 -52.17 -18.20
C ALA A 11 -13.13 -51.50 -16.83
N ALA A 12 -12.13 -51.92 -16.05
CA ALA A 12 -11.86 -51.41 -14.71
C ALA A 12 -10.74 -50.31 -14.66
N LEU A 13 -10.10 -49.98 -15.79
CA LEU A 13 -9.00 -49.00 -15.83
C LEU A 13 -9.44 -47.58 -16.28
N ALA A 14 -10.70 -47.32 -16.55
CA ALA A 14 -11.17 -46.05 -17.10
C ALA A 14 -11.81 -45.09 -16.06
N CYS A 15 -11.81 -45.40 -14.77
CA CYS A 15 -12.45 -44.55 -13.73
C CYS A 15 -11.49 -43.94 -12.70
N CYS A 16 -10.18 -43.93 -12.96
CA CYS A 16 -9.26 -43.04 -12.22
C CYS A 16 -8.99 -41.77 -13.03
N ALA A 17 -10.02 -41.04 -13.42
CA ALA A 17 -9.88 -39.58 -13.70
C ALA A 17 -9.43 -38.97 -12.37
N LYS A 18 -8.11 -38.77 -12.23
CA LYS A 18 -7.53 -37.95 -11.16
C LYS A 18 -8.31 -36.66 -11.14
N ALA A 19 -9.03 -36.42 -10.05
CA ALA A 19 -9.39 -35.05 -9.66
C ALA A 19 -8.08 -34.30 -9.49
N GLN A 20 -7.49 -33.80 -10.57
CA GLN A 20 -6.41 -32.83 -10.52
C GLN A 20 -6.98 -31.65 -9.79
N GLY A 21 -6.58 -31.47 -8.54
CA GLY A 21 -6.96 -30.31 -7.76
C GLY A 21 -6.60 -29.06 -8.57
N GLN A 22 -7.52 -28.12 -8.65
CA GLN A 22 -7.32 -26.83 -9.33
C GLN A 22 -6.01 -26.22 -8.84
N SER A 23 -5.11 -25.84 -9.77
CA SER A 23 -3.86 -25.16 -9.40
C SER A 23 -4.15 -23.85 -8.71
N PHE A 24 -3.23 -23.34 -7.87
CA PHE A 24 -3.41 -22.05 -7.22
C PHE A 24 -3.61 -20.92 -8.25
N SER A 25 -2.87 -20.92 -9.33
CA SER A 25 -3.04 -19.92 -10.40
C SER A 25 -4.44 -19.96 -11.04
N GLU A 26 -4.98 -21.15 -11.30
CA GLU A 26 -6.35 -21.28 -11.81
C GLU A 26 -7.39 -20.79 -10.79
N LEU A 27 -7.18 -21.08 -9.50
CA LEU A 27 -8.04 -20.55 -8.43
C LEU A 27 -7.97 -19.03 -8.32
N ALA A 28 -6.78 -18.43 -8.44
CA ALA A 28 -6.56 -17.00 -8.38
C ALA A 28 -7.20 -16.26 -9.57
N LEU A 29 -7.21 -16.86 -10.75
CA LEU A 29 -7.75 -16.29 -11.99
C LEU A 29 -9.23 -16.64 -12.25
N ASP A 30 -9.83 -17.48 -11.41
CA ASP A 30 -11.26 -17.82 -11.51
C ASP A 30 -12.12 -16.62 -11.11
N GLY A 31 -12.73 -15.94 -12.08
CA GLY A 31 -13.59 -14.77 -11.87
C GLY A 31 -15.07 -15.11 -11.65
N ARG A 32 -15.43 -16.37 -11.45
CA ARG A 32 -16.83 -16.78 -11.25
C ARG A 32 -17.32 -16.49 -9.83
N PRO A 33 -18.59 -16.12 -9.64
CA PRO A 33 -19.14 -15.80 -8.31
C PRO A 33 -19.00 -16.96 -7.30
N GLU A 34 -19.17 -18.20 -7.74
CA GLU A 34 -19.10 -19.42 -6.91
C GLU A 34 -17.69 -19.65 -6.32
N ARG A 35 -16.65 -18.98 -6.86
CA ARG A 35 -15.30 -19.00 -6.30
C ARG A 35 -15.31 -18.55 -4.84
N PHE A 36 -16.07 -17.51 -4.49
CA PHE A 36 -16.06 -16.94 -3.14
C PHE A 36 -16.46 -17.97 -2.08
N GLU A 37 -17.50 -18.75 -2.31
CA GLU A 37 -17.93 -19.80 -1.38
C GLU A 37 -16.84 -20.87 -1.20
N ARG A 38 -16.17 -21.25 -2.31
CA ARG A 38 -15.04 -22.20 -2.26
C ARG A 38 -13.87 -21.64 -1.45
N LEU A 39 -13.55 -20.35 -1.63
CA LEU A 39 -12.50 -19.69 -0.85
C LEU A 39 -12.83 -19.72 0.64
N VAL A 40 -14.07 -19.38 1.02
CA VAL A 40 -14.52 -19.41 2.42
C VAL A 40 -14.39 -20.83 3.00
N ALA A 41 -14.86 -21.85 2.28
CA ALA A 41 -14.78 -23.24 2.74
C ALA A 41 -13.33 -23.73 2.85
N GLY A 42 -12.47 -23.40 1.88
CA GLY A 42 -11.05 -23.72 1.88
C GLY A 42 -10.28 -23.02 2.99
N ALA A 43 -10.48 -21.71 3.14
CA ALA A 43 -9.82 -20.89 4.16
C ALA A 43 -10.16 -21.35 5.59
N LYS A 44 -11.39 -21.78 5.84
CA LYS A 44 -11.78 -22.39 7.13
C LYS A 44 -11.04 -23.67 7.43
N LYS A 45 -10.74 -24.48 6.41
CA LYS A 45 -9.93 -25.71 6.57
C LYS A 45 -8.45 -25.38 6.82
N GLU A 46 -7.94 -24.33 6.17
CA GLU A 46 -6.57 -23.82 6.37
C GLU A 46 -6.40 -23.16 7.74
N GLY A 47 -7.44 -22.51 8.27
CA GLY A 47 -7.54 -21.99 9.63
C GLY A 47 -6.76 -20.69 9.89
N ALA A 48 -5.72 -20.42 9.11
CA ALA A 48 -4.88 -19.23 9.29
C ALA A 48 -4.24 -18.77 7.97
N LEU A 49 -3.68 -17.55 8.00
CA LEU A 49 -2.76 -17.04 6.99
C LEU A 49 -1.68 -16.15 7.63
N THR A 50 -0.59 -15.92 6.92
CA THR A 50 0.49 -14.99 7.30
C THR A 50 0.45 -13.77 6.39
N LEU A 51 0.28 -12.60 7.00
CA LEU A 51 0.27 -11.29 6.32
C LEU A 51 1.57 -10.53 6.59
N TYR A 52 2.23 -10.07 5.52
CA TYR A 52 3.30 -9.09 5.62
C TYR A 52 2.75 -7.69 5.33
N THR A 53 2.95 -6.73 6.25
CA THR A 53 2.31 -5.42 6.11
C THR A 53 3.13 -4.26 6.67
N SER A 54 2.88 -3.06 6.15
CA SER A 54 3.36 -1.79 6.71
C SER A 54 2.27 -0.99 7.43
N ILE A 55 1.03 -1.46 7.40
CA ILE A 55 -0.10 -0.81 8.06
C ILE A 55 0.16 -0.75 9.59
N PRO A 56 -0.16 0.36 10.27
CA PRO A 56 0.00 0.48 11.70
C PRO A 56 -0.67 -0.67 12.47
N GLU A 57 -0.01 -1.14 13.53
CA GLU A 57 -0.44 -2.33 14.28
C GLU A 57 -1.88 -2.20 14.80
N LYS A 58 -2.24 -1.04 15.35
CA LYS A 58 -3.58 -0.77 15.87
C LYS A 58 -4.66 -0.91 14.78
N ASP A 59 -4.39 -0.40 13.59
CA ASP A 59 -5.35 -0.41 12.48
C ASP A 59 -5.46 -1.82 11.89
N MET A 60 -4.32 -2.52 11.79
CA MET A 60 -4.29 -3.92 11.33
C MET A 60 -5.00 -4.86 12.31
N ALA A 61 -4.87 -4.62 13.62
CA ALA A 61 -5.59 -5.40 14.64
C ALA A 61 -7.12 -5.31 14.46
N ALA A 62 -7.66 -4.12 14.12
CA ALA A 62 -9.08 -3.96 13.83
C ALA A 62 -9.53 -4.73 12.58
N LEU A 63 -8.74 -4.67 11.50
CA LEU A 63 -9.03 -5.38 10.24
C LEU A 63 -8.98 -6.90 10.42
N THR A 64 -7.96 -7.40 11.11
CA THR A 64 -7.81 -8.86 11.33
C THR A 64 -8.86 -9.42 12.29
N ALA A 65 -9.29 -8.63 13.29
CA ALA A 65 -10.38 -9.01 14.19
C ALA A 65 -11.73 -9.09 13.43
N ASP A 66 -12.03 -8.12 12.55
CA ASP A 66 -13.24 -8.16 11.72
C ASP A 66 -13.21 -9.34 10.74
N PHE A 67 -12.06 -9.59 10.08
CA PHE A 67 -11.89 -10.75 9.22
C PHE A 67 -12.10 -12.07 9.96
N HIS A 68 -11.47 -12.23 11.13
CA HIS A 68 -11.64 -13.41 11.97
C HIS A 68 -13.10 -13.61 12.39
N LYS A 69 -13.78 -12.53 12.81
CA LYS A 69 -15.21 -12.57 13.19
C LYS A 69 -16.09 -13.05 12.03
N ARG A 70 -15.80 -12.63 10.80
CA ARG A 70 -16.59 -13.00 9.61
C ARG A 70 -16.35 -14.42 9.14
N TYR A 71 -15.08 -14.84 9.13
CA TYR A 71 -14.67 -16.05 8.41
C TYR A 71 -14.11 -17.15 9.31
N GLY A 72 -13.78 -16.86 10.57
CA GLY A 72 -13.18 -17.82 11.51
C GLY A 72 -11.72 -18.13 11.21
N VAL A 73 -11.05 -17.37 10.34
CA VAL A 73 -9.66 -17.58 9.90
C VAL A 73 -8.75 -16.61 10.66
N LYS A 74 -7.64 -17.12 11.22
CA LYS A 74 -6.66 -16.30 11.95
C LYS A 74 -5.69 -15.62 10.97
N VAL A 75 -5.36 -14.35 11.23
CA VAL A 75 -4.30 -13.64 10.49
C VAL A 75 -3.08 -13.47 11.39
N ASN A 76 -1.96 -14.11 11.03
CA ASN A 76 -0.68 -13.91 11.68
C ASN A 76 0.02 -12.73 11.00
N VAL A 77 0.17 -11.62 11.71
CA VAL A 77 0.71 -10.38 11.14
C VAL A 77 2.20 -10.26 11.44
N TRP A 78 2.99 -10.08 10.39
CA TRP A 78 4.34 -9.56 10.51
C TRP A 78 4.39 -8.13 9.94
N ARG A 79 4.68 -7.17 10.81
CA ARG A 79 4.66 -5.75 10.49
C ARG A 79 6.07 -5.17 10.45
N ALA A 80 6.41 -4.50 9.34
CA ALA A 80 7.64 -3.71 9.18
C ALA A 80 7.40 -2.52 8.22
N SER A 81 8.43 -1.72 7.91
CA SER A 81 8.34 -0.77 6.79
C SER A 81 8.20 -1.53 5.47
N SER A 82 7.60 -0.90 4.44
CA SER A 82 7.40 -1.53 3.13
C SER A 82 8.73 -2.03 2.54
N VAL A 83 9.80 -1.24 2.66
CA VAL A 83 11.15 -1.63 2.22
C VAL A 83 11.63 -2.92 2.91
N LYS A 84 11.44 -3.02 4.24
CA LYS A 84 11.84 -4.24 5.00
C LYS A 84 10.96 -5.44 4.63
N VAL A 85 9.68 -5.22 4.31
CA VAL A 85 8.81 -6.29 3.81
C VAL A 85 9.34 -6.82 2.47
N LEU A 86 9.63 -5.93 1.52
CA LEU A 86 10.21 -6.31 0.23
C LEU A 86 11.53 -7.08 0.41
N GLN A 87 12.46 -6.56 1.21
CA GLN A 87 13.75 -7.19 1.48
C GLN A 87 13.59 -8.60 2.04
N ARG A 88 12.70 -8.79 3.02
CA ARG A 88 12.43 -10.08 3.64
C ARG A 88 11.82 -11.06 2.63
N ALA A 89 10.75 -10.67 1.95
CA ALA A 89 10.07 -11.52 0.97
C ALA A 89 11.01 -11.97 -0.16
N THR A 90 11.86 -11.05 -0.66
CA THR A 90 12.88 -11.36 -1.68
C THR A 90 13.94 -12.32 -1.14
N ALA A 91 14.44 -12.13 0.08
CA ALA A 91 15.43 -13.01 0.68
C ALA A 91 14.86 -14.43 0.93
N GLU A 92 13.62 -14.53 1.40
CA GLU A 92 12.92 -15.80 1.59
C GLU A 92 12.73 -16.54 0.25
N ALA A 93 12.26 -15.84 -0.78
CA ALA A 93 12.05 -16.44 -2.10
C ALA A 93 13.36 -16.93 -2.74
N ARG A 94 14.46 -16.17 -2.62
CA ARG A 94 15.80 -16.59 -3.07
C ARG A 94 16.31 -17.83 -2.34
N ALA A 95 15.90 -18.02 -1.08
CA ALA A 95 16.15 -19.22 -0.31
C ALA A 95 15.11 -20.35 -0.57
N ASN A 96 14.25 -20.20 -1.59
CA ASN A 96 13.12 -21.08 -1.91
C ASN A 96 12.14 -21.29 -0.74
N ARG A 97 11.99 -20.28 0.12
CA ARG A 97 11.00 -20.21 1.19
C ARG A 97 9.91 -19.22 0.82
N TRP A 98 8.69 -19.56 1.18
CA TRP A 98 7.48 -18.76 0.89
C TRP A 98 6.66 -18.66 2.17
N ASP A 99 7.13 -17.83 3.11
CA ASP A 99 6.62 -17.79 4.48
C ASP A 99 5.42 -16.82 4.63
N PHE A 100 5.01 -16.14 3.55
CA PHE A 100 3.86 -15.23 3.57
C PHE A 100 2.78 -15.64 2.57
N ASP A 101 1.53 -15.40 2.94
CA ASP A 101 0.33 -15.64 2.12
C ASP A 101 -0.12 -14.41 1.36
N ALA A 102 -0.09 -13.25 2.01
CA ALA A 102 -0.49 -11.98 1.43
C ALA A 102 0.45 -10.86 1.87
N ALA A 103 0.51 -9.81 1.07
CA ALA A 103 1.22 -8.57 1.38
C ALA A 103 0.29 -7.37 1.28
N ALA A 104 0.47 -6.40 2.22
CA ALA A 104 -0.31 -5.16 2.29
C ALA A 104 0.65 -4.00 2.60
N ILE A 105 1.27 -3.41 1.55
CA ILE A 105 2.33 -2.41 1.64
C ILE A 105 2.20 -1.32 0.56
N SER A 106 3.07 -0.32 0.58
CA SER A 106 3.07 0.77 -0.39
C SER A 106 3.31 0.30 -1.83
N SER A 107 2.72 1.01 -2.78
CA SER A 107 2.72 0.64 -4.21
C SER A 107 4.10 0.44 -4.85
N PRO A 108 5.17 1.20 -4.53
CA PRO A 108 6.48 0.94 -5.15
C PRO A 108 7.04 -0.42 -4.77
N GLU A 109 6.95 -0.76 -3.49
CA GLU A 109 7.44 -2.05 -3.01
C GLU A 109 6.54 -3.20 -3.50
N MET A 110 5.22 -2.98 -3.66
CA MET A 110 4.35 -3.96 -4.32
C MET A 110 4.74 -4.18 -5.77
N GLU A 111 5.07 -3.10 -6.49
CA GLU A 111 5.54 -3.19 -7.87
C GLU A 111 6.89 -3.91 -7.97
N ALA A 112 7.81 -3.62 -7.05
CA ALA A 112 9.08 -4.34 -6.95
C ALA A 112 8.85 -5.84 -6.64
N MET A 113 7.94 -6.18 -5.72
CA MET A 113 7.55 -7.58 -5.47
C MET A 113 6.98 -8.26 -6.73
N HIS A 114 6.20 -7.55 -7.54
CA HIS A 114 5.70 -8.07 -8.81
C HIS A 114 6.85 -8.37 -9.77
N ARG A 115 7.78 -7.44 -9.96
CA ARG A 115 8.95 -7.60 -10.85
C ARG A 115 9.89 -8.73 -10.41
N GLU A 116 10.04 -8.93 -9.11
CA GLU A 116 10.75 -10.08 -8.53
C GLU A 116 9.93 -11.39 -8.59
N LEU A 117 8.76 -11.40 -9.25
CA LEU A 117 7.87 -12.55 -9.41
C LEU A 117 7.39 -13.16 -8.07
N LEU A 118 7.26 -12.34 -7.03
CA LEU A 118 6.82 -12.78 -5.71
C LEU A 118 5.30 -12.83 -5.58
N LEU A 119 4.56 -12.14 -6.45
CA LEU A 119 3.11 -12.01 -6.40
C LEU A 119 2.41 -12.80 -7.50
N GLN A 120 1.20 -13.26 -7.21
CA GLN A 120 0.28 -13.91 -8.12
C GLN A 120 -0.71 -12.89 -8.69
N GLU A 121 -0.93 -12.92 -10.00
CA GLU A 121 -2.05 -12.20 -10.61
C GLU A 121 -3.37 -12.76 -10.07
N VAL A 122 -4.27 -11.86 -9.64
CA VAL A 122 -5.60 -12.22 -9.13
C VAL A 122 -6.67 -11.59 -10.00
N ARG A 123 -7.73 -12.33 -10.28
CA ARG A 123 -8.95 -11.81 -10.91
C ARG A 123 -10.05 -11.70 -9.86
N SER A 124 -10.63 -10.52 -9.71
CA SER A 124 -11.74 -10.27 -8.78
C SER A 124 -12.84 -9.44 -9.44
N VAL A 125 -14.07 -9.68 -9.06
CA VAL A 125 -15.23 -8.86 -9.48
C VAL A 125 -15.13 -7.45 -8.89
N HIS A 126 -14.47 -7.29 -7.73
CA HIS A 126 -14.30 -6.02 -7.05
C HIS A 126 -13.29 -5.09 -7.73
N HIS A 127 -12.46 -5.58 -8.66
CA HIS A 127 -11.50 -4.74 -9.37
C HIS A 127 -12.17 -3.62 -10.19
N ALA A 128 -13.41 -3.83 -10.63
CA ALA A 128 -14.17 -2.84 -11.40
C ALA A 128 -14.48 -1.58 -10.58
N ASP A 129 -14.56 -1.72 -9.27
CA ASP A 129 -14.94 -0.67 -8.32
C ASP A 129 -13.74 0.11 -7.78
N LEU A 130 -12.49 -0.37 -8.01
CA LEU A 130 -11.28 0.26 -7.50
C LEU A 130 -10.83 1.44 -8.37
N ALA A 131 -10.10 2.37 -7.75
CA ALA A 131 -9.51 3.53 -8.41
C ALA A 131 -8.54 3.10 -9.53
N ARG A 132 -8.97 3.23 -10.79
CA ARG A 132 -8.25 2.74 -11.98
C ARG A 132 -6.89 3.39 -12.16
N ASP A 133 -6.79 4.68 -11.88
CA ASP A 133 -5.54 5.45 -12.04
C ASP A 133 -4.46 5.05 -11.01
N ALA A 134 -4.85 4.34 -9.95
CA ALA A 134 -3.96 3.83 -8.92
C ALA A 134 -3.70 2.31 -9.04
N MET A 135 -4.27 1.65 -10.06
CA MET A 135 -4.22 0.20 -10.23
C MET A 135 -3.35 -0.19 -11.43
N PRO A 136 -2.33 -1.07 -11.28
CA PRO A 136 -1.53 -1.56 -12.40
C PRO A 136 -2.34 -2.53 -13.29
N SER A 137 -2.00 -2.57 -14.57
CA SER A 137 -2.68 -3.42 -15.55
C SER A 137 -2.49 -4.91 -15.33
N HIS A 138 -1.34 -5.32 -14.74
CA HIS A 138 -0.99 -6.73 -14.49
C HIS A 138 -1.74 -7.38 -13.33
N ARG A 139 -2.41 -6.61 -12.44
CA ARG A 139 -3.23 -7.11 -11.33
C ARG A 139 -2.57 -8.12 -10.38
N ALA A 140 -1.24 -8.13 -10.32
CA ALA A 140 -0.52 -8.90 -9.30
C ALA A 140 -0.65 -8.25 -7.91
N TRP A 141 -0.98 -6.98 -7.89
CA TRP A 141 -1.45 -6.22 -6.73
C TRP A 141 -2.47 -5.18 -7.17
N VAL A 142 -3.31 -4.73 -6.25
CA VAL A 142 -4.30 -3.68 -6.49
C VAL A 142 -4.36 -2.72 -5.30
N PRO A 143 -4.88 -1.49 -5.45
CA PRO A 143 -5.04 -0.57 -4.33
C PRO A 143 -6.06 -1.13 -3.34
N GLN A 144 -5.71 -1.14 -2.05
CA GLN A 144 -6.64 -1.41 -0.95
C GLN A 144 -7.10 -0.12 -0.25
N PHE A 145 -6.26 0.89 -0.22
CA PHE A 145 -6.57 2.27 0.16
C PHE A 145 -5.57 3.23 -0.48
N LEU A 146 -5.87 4.52 -0.40
CA LEU A 146 -5.04 5.55 -1.00
C LEU A 146 -4.39 6.39 0.10
N ASN A 147 -3.09 6.60 0.00
CA ASN A 147 -2.34 7.54 0.81
C ASN A 147 -2.27 8.87 0.07
N VAL A 148 -2.56 9.96 0.76
CA VAL A 148 -2.43 11.31 0.22
C VAL A 148 -1.41 12.06 1.05
N PHE A 149 -0.36 12.52 0.39
CA PHE A 149 0.65 13.37 0.98
C PHE A 149 0.09 14.78 1.13
N VAL A 150 0.01 15.23 2.36
CA VAL A 150 -0.46 16.55 2.73
C VAL A 150 0.59 17.29 3.55
N GLN A 151 0.52 18.60 3.56
CA GLN A 151 1.27 19.39 4.51
C GLN A 151 0.50 19.39 5.84
N ALA A 152 1.20 19.03 6.93
CA ALA A 152 0.62 18.97 8.27
C ALA A 152 1.33 19.94 9.19
N TYR A 153 0.59 20.65 10.04
CA TYR A 153 1.15 21.64 10.94
C TYR A 153 0.59 21.52 12.35
N ASN A 154 1.39 21.97 13.32
CA ASN A 154 0.96 22.11 14.70
C ASN A 154 0.21 23.44 14.84
N THR A 155 -1.08 23.39 15.20
CA THR A 155 -1.97 24.56 15.28
C THR A 155 -1.64 25.51 16.42
N SER A 156 -0.84 25.07 17.41
CA SER A 156 -0.34 25.92 18.49
C SER A 156 0.90 26.73 18.10
N LEU A 157 1.62 26.32 17.02
CA LEU A 157 2.88 26.91 16.60
C LEU A 157 2.82 27.64 15.25
N VAL A 158 1.84 27.30 14.42
CA VAL A 158 1.65 27.87 13.08
C VAL A 158 0.19 28.27 12.95
N ARG A 159 -0.04 29.55 12.65
CA ARG A 159 -1.40 30.07 12.42
C ARG A 159 -1.83 29.73 11.01
N LYS A 160 -3.12 29.52 10.81
CA LYS A 160 -3.70 29.15 9.50
C LYS A 160 -3.43 30.21 8.43
N GLU A 161 -3.46 31.46 8.76
CA GLU A 161 -3.19 32.58 7.87
C GLU A 161 -1.74 32.68 7.40
N ASP A 162 -0.79 32.10 8.15
CA ASP A 162 0.64 32.07 7.82
C ASP A 162 1.04 30.87 6.96
N LEU A 163 0.11 29.96 6.64
CA LEU A 163 0.40 28.76 5.87
C LEU A 163 0.84 29.10 4.43
N PRO A 164 1.86 28.39 3.89
CA PRO A 164 2.30 28.58 2.51
C PRO A 164 1.21 28.12 1.53
N LYS A 165 0.97 28.90 0.50
CA LYS A 165 -0.03 28.63 -0.55
C LYS A 165 0.57 27.94 -1.77
N SER A 166 1.89 27.92 -1.86
CA SER A 166 2.64 27.29 -2.94
C SER A 166 3.94 26.66 -2.41
N TYR A 167 4.52 25.74 -3.17
CA TYR A 167 5.86 25.20 -2.84
C TYR A 167 6.93 26.31 -2.83
N ALA A 168 6.79 27.36 -3.65
CA ALA A 168 7.74 28.48 -3.68
C ALA A 168 7.78 29.25 -2.35
N GLU A 169 6.67 29.38 -1.65
CA GLU A 169 6.62 30.07 -0.35
C GLU A 169 7.32 29.29 0.78
N LEU A 170 7.65 28.02 0.57
CA LEU A 170 8.46 27.23 1.51
C LEU A 170 9.95 27.68 1.52
N ALA A 171 10.41 28.40 0.50
CA ALA A 171 11.74 28.98 0.47
C ALA A 171 11.85 30.29 1.28
N ASP A 172 10.76 30.77 1.89
CA ASP A 172 10.80 31.94 2.78
C ASP A 172 11.64 31.62 4.04
N PRO A 173 12.60 32.48 4.43
CA PRO A 173 13.44 32.29 5.63
C PRO A 173 12.65 32.08 6.93
N ARG A 174 11.38 32.52 7.02
CA ARG A 174 10.52 32.28 8.19
C ARG A 174 10.32 30.80 8.49
N TRP A 175 10.53 29.90 7.50
CA TRP A 175 10.43 28.46 7.66
C TRP A 175 11.73 27.79 8.12
N LYS A 176 12.82 28.56 8.31
CA LYS A 176 14.10 28.00 8.71
C LYS A 176 14.01 27.21 10.01
N GLY A 177 14.41 25.91 9.93
CA GLY A 177 14.35 24.97 11.06
C GLY A 177 12.95 24.52 11.45
N ARG A 178 11.91 24.84 10.65
CA ARG A 178 10.51 24.54 10.97
C ARG A 178 9.88 23.47 10.09
N LEU A 179 10.59 23.02 9.04
CA LEU A 179 10.11 22.05 8.08
C LEU A 179 10.58 20.63 8.42
N GLY A 180 9.77 19.63 8.07
CA GLY A 180 10.11 18.23 8.17
C GLY A 180 9.60 17.41 6.99
N VAL A 181 10.37 16.37 6.61
CA VAL A 181 10.02 15.41 5.55
C VAL A 181 10.25 13.98 6.02
N GLU A 182 9.54 13.04 5.43
CA GLU A 182 9.83 11.62 5.62
C GLU A 182 10.94 11.17 4.64
N ALA A 183 11.87 10.37 5.14
CA ALA A 183 13.11 10.02 4.45
C ALA A 183 12.94 9.27 3.13
N SER A 184 11.86 8.48 2.99
CA SER A 184 11.63 7.61 1.82
C SER A 184 10.61 8.18 0.82
N ASP A 185 10.17 9.45 0.96
CA ASP A 185 9.12 10.03 0.14
C ASP A 185 9.61 10.58 -1.22
N SER A 186 10.56 9.88 -1.84
CA SER A 186 11.05 10.23 -3.19
C SER A 186 9.95 10.23 -4.24
N GLU A 187 8.92 9.40 -4.09
CA GLU A 187 7.78 9.39 -5.00
C GLU A 187 6.94 10.66 -4.92
N TRP A 188 6.69 11.18 -3.69
CA TRP A 188 6.07 12.48 -3.53
C TRP A 188 6.87 13.56 -4.25
N TYR A 189 8.18 13.57 -4.04
CA TYR A 189 9.09 14.51 -4.70
C TYR A 189 8.99 14.38 -6.22
N CYS A 190 9.08 13.17 -6.78
CA CYS A 190 8.93 12.89 -8.20
C CYS A 190 7.59 13.36 -8.75
N GLY A 191 6.51 13.05 -8.05
CA GLY A 191 5.17 13.48 -8.42
C GLY A 191 5.01 14.99 -8.46
N VAL A 192 5.59 15.71 -7.48
CA VAL A 192 5.61 17.18 -7.49
C VAL A 192 6.44 17.71 -8.64
N LEU A 193 7.64 17.16 -8.90
CA LEU A 193 8.50 17.59 -10.02
C LEU A 193 7.81 17.46 -11.38
N THR A 194 7.12 16.35 -11.61
CA THR A 194 6.39 16.10 -12.87
C THR A 194 5.40 17.23 -13.18
N HIS A 195 4.82 17.85 -12.15
CA HIS A 195 3.83 18.92 -12.31
C HIS A 195 4.43 20.33 -12.25
N LEU A 196 5.60 20.48 -11.63
CA LEU A 196 6.30 21.79 -11.54
C LEU A 196 7.34 22.00 -12.66
N GLY A 197 7.33 21.13 -13.69
CA GLY A 197 8.21 21.27 -14.87
C GLY A 197 9.64 20.78 -14.63
N GLY A 198 9.78 19.59 -14.01
CA GLY A 198 11.04 18.85 -13.92
C GLY A 198 12.19 19.66 -13.30
N GLU A 199 13.09 20.20 -14.12
CA GLU A 199 14.27 20.94 -13.63
C GLU A 199 13.92 22.20 -12.85
N SER A 200 12.84 22.93 -13.23
CA SER A 200 12.36 24.10 -12.49
C SER A 200 11.90 23.70 -11.08
N GLY A 201 11.17 22.58 -10.96
CA GLY A 201 10.77 22.01 -9.68
C GLY A 201 11.98 21.56 -8.86
N ALA A 202 12.95 20.88 -9.47
CA ALA A 202 14.18 20.43 -8.79
C ALA A 202 14.99 21.63 -8.26
N LYS A 203 15.10 22.71 -9.05
CA LYS A 203 15.73 23.96 -8.60
C LYS A 203 14.99 24.54 -7.39
N LEU A 204 13.66 24.60 -7.44
CA LEU A 204 12.85 25.11 -6.34
C LEU A 204 13.10 24.33 -5.03
N PHE A 205 13.16 23.01 -5.09
CA PHE A 205 13.46 22.20 -3.90
C PHE A 205 14.88 22.43 -3.36
N ARG A 206 15.86 22.61 -4.25
CA ARG A 206 17.22 23.03 -3.82
C ARG A 206 17.20 24.38 -3.12
N ASP A 207 16.44 25.35 -3.64
CA ASP A 207 16.28 26.69 -3.03
C ASP A 207 15.60 26.59 -1.65
N ILE A 208 14.56 25.75 -1.50
CA ILE A 208 13.90 25.50 -0.21
C ILE A 208 14.90 24.95 0.81
N VAL A 209 15.66 23.93 0.42
CA VAL A 209 16.66 23.31 1.32
C VAL A 209 17.76 24.30 1.67
N ALA A 210 18.26 25.08 0.72
CA ALA A 210 19.32 26.06 0.94
C ALA A 210 18.87 27.20 1.88
N THR A 211 17.62 27.64 1.80
CA THR A 211 17.09 28.80 2.54
C THR A 211 16.49 28.38 3.89
N ALA A 212 15.52 27.48 3.84
CA ALA A 212 14.76 27.06 5.02
C ALA A 212 15.32 25.77 5.65
N GLY A 213 15.82 24.84 4.84
CA GLY A 213 16.17 23.51 5.26
C GLY A 213 14.97 22.72 5.74
N TRP A 214 15.15 21.41 5.95
CA TRP A 214 14.16 20.57 6.62
C TRP A 214 14.83 19.49 7.47
N SER A 215 14.10 18.99 8.46
CA SER A 215 14.52 17.82 9.23
C SER A 215 14.00 16.56 8.56
N VAL A 216 14.89 15.56 8.37
CA VAL A 216 14.57 14.27 7.77
C VAL A 216 14.20 13.28 8.87
N ARG A 217 13.06 12.61 8.76
CA ARG A 217 12.55 11.64 9.75
C ARG A 217 12.21 10.32 9.08
N SER A 218 12.56 9.19 9.67
CA SER A 218 12.25 7.87 9.14
C SER A 218 10.95 7.33 9.75
N GLY A 219 9.89 7.28 8.96
CA GLY A 219 8.58 6.75 9.31
C GLY A 219 7.50 7.82 9.44
N HIS A 220 6.45 7.70 8.62
CA HIS A 220 5.31 8.64 8.61
C HIS A 220 4.62 8.77 9.97
N THR A 221 4.52 7.67 10.74
CA THR A 221 3.95 7.72 12.09
C THR A 221 4.80 8.59 13.02
N LEU A 222 6.14 8.47 12.92
CA LEU A 222 7.05 9.30 13.70
C LEU A 222 6.90 10.77 13.30
N LEU A 223 6.98 11.08 12.00
CA LEU A 223 6.87 12.46 11.51
C LEU A 223 5.55 13.11 11.97
N ALA A 224 4.42 12.41 11.84
CA ALA A 224 3.12 12.93 12.29
C ALA A 224 3.07 13.17 13.82
N ASN A 225 3.67 12.27 14.62
CA ASN A 225 3.77 12.45 16.07
C ASN A 225 4.67 13.65 16.46
N LEU A 226 5.74 13.90 15.69
CA LEU A 226 6.62 15.07 15.88
C LEU A 226 5.91 16.38 15.52
N VAL A 227 4.97 16.36 14.57
CA VAL A 227 4.07 17.51 14.33
C VAL A 227 3.15 17.71 15.54
N ALA A 228 2.56 16.62 16.06
CA ALA A 228 1.66 16.70 17.20
C ALA A 228 2.35 17.23 18.47
N SER A 229 3.60 16.83 18.71
CA SER A 229 4.39 17.34 19.84
C SER A 229 4.93 18.76 19.66
N GLY A 230 4.93 19.27 18.40
CA GLY A 230 5.50 20.59 18.06
C GLY A 230 7.01 20.56 17.77
N GLU A 231 7.68 19.41 17.82
CA GLU A 231 9.10 19.30 17.42
C GLU A 231 9.30 19.61 15.93
N VAL A 232 8.33 19.27 15.09
CA VAL A 232 8.26 19.67 13.68
C VAL A 232 7.04 20.57 13.50
N PRO A 233 7.20 21.89 13.41
CA PRO A 233 6.07 22.80 13.27
C PRO A 233 5.23 22.57 12.00
N LEU A 234 5.87 22.21 10.88
CA LEU A 234 5.23 21.93 9.59
C LEU A 234 5.93 20.77 8.88
N ALA A 235 5.22 19.65 8.67
CA ALA A 235 5.67 18.54 7.86
C ALA A 235 5.17 18.69 6.42
N LEU A 236 6.01 18.36 5.43
CA LEU A 236 5.69 18.45 4.00
C LEU A 236 5.05 17.18 3.46
N THR A 237 5.28 16.03 4.11
CA THR A 237 4.91 14.70 3.59
C THR A 237 4.20 13.84 4.64
N ALA A 238 3.23 14.41 5.37
CA ALA A 238 2.38 13.63 6.25
C ALA A 238 1.25 12.94 5.45
N TYR A 239 0.76 11.82 5.93
CA TYR A 239 -0.45 11.23 5.38
C TYR A 239 -1.71 11.84 6.00
N SER A 240 -2.67 12.25 5.16
CA SER A 240 -3.91 12.89 5.60
C SER A 240 -4.65 12.08 6.66
N TYR A 241 -4.79 10.76 6.47
CA TYR A 241 -5.47 9.88 7.42
C TYR A 241 -4.83 9.90 8.81
N ARG A 242 -3.48 9.95 8.86
CA ARG A 242 -2.77 9.94 10.14
C ARG A 242 -2.96 11.23 10.91
N ILE A 243 -3.02 12.36 10.22
CA ILE A 243 -3.32 13.66 10.86
C ILE A 243 -4.76 13.70 11.36
N GLU A 244 -5.72 13.18 10.60
CA GLU A 244 -7.11 13.05 11.07
C GLU A 244 -7.24 12.15 12.30
N GLN A 245 -6.49 11.05 12.38
CA GLN A 245 -6.44 10.19 13.57
C GLN A 245 -5.91 10.95 14.79
N LEU A 246 -4.81 11.69 14.66
CA LEU A 246 -4.22 12.47 15.74
C LEU A 246 -5.15 13.61 16.18
N LYS A 247 -5.76 14.31 15.23
CA LYS A 247 -6.75 15.36 15.48
C LYS A 247 -7.97 14.80 16.23
N SER A 248 -8.49 13.65 15.81
CA SER A 248 -9.59 12.97 16.50
C SER A 248 -9.22 12.52 17.92
N ALA A 249 -7.93 12.30 18.20
CA ALA A 249 -7.40 12.02 19.53
C ALA A 249 -7.09 13.30 20.35
N GLY A 250 -7.43 14.48 19.85
CA GLY A 250 -7.26 15.76 20.54
C GLY A 250 -5.89 16.41 20.37
N ALA A 251 -5.03 15.92 19.47
CA ALA A 251 -3.75 16.56 19.20
C ALA A 251 -3.94 17.92 18.47
N PRO A 252 -3.08 18.92 18.74
CA PRO A 252 -3.15 20.24 18.12
C PRO A 252 -2.55 20.22 16.70
N VAL A 253 -3.16 19.44 15.80
CA VAL A 253 -2.70 19.28 14.43
C VAL A 253 -3.82 19.52 13.43
N GLU A 254 -3.44 20.04 12.27
CA GLU A 254 -4.32 20.14 11.10
C GLU A 254 -3.49 19.94 9.83
N TRP A 255 -4.16 19.70 8.71
CA TRP A 255 -3.50 19.54 7.42
C TRP A 255 -4.12 20.46 6.36
N PHE A 256 -3.34 20.71 5.32
CA PHE A 256 -3.75 21.44 4.10
C PHE A 256 -3.01 20.82 2.90
N GLY A 257 -3.42 21.20 1.70
CA GLY A 257 -2.78 20.76 0.45
C GLY A 257 -2.15 21.92 -0.28
N ILE A 258 -0.89 21.79 -0.68
CA ILE A 258 -0.24 22.66 -1.68
C ILE A 258 -0.35 21.96 -3.04
N ASP A 259 -0.91 22.63 -4.06
CA ASP A 259 -1.00 22.02 -5.41
C ASP A 259 0.39 21.92 -6.07
N PRO A 260 0.77 20.79 -6.65
CA PRO A 260 0.02 19.53 -6.76
C PRO A 260 0.04 18.71 -5.46
N VAL A 261 -1.14 18.23 -5.05
CA VAL A 261 -1.26 17.26 -3.96
C VAL A 261 -1.08 15.86 -4.54
N ILE A 262 -0.10 15.14 -4.03
CA ILE A 262 0.29 13.82 -4.54
C ILE A 262 -0.33 12.72 -3.70
N GLY A 263 -0.79 11.66 -4.36
CA GLY A 263 -1.29 10.44 -3.73
C GLY A 263 -0.63 9.19 -4.29
N ARG A 264 -0.59 8.14 -3.49
CA ARG A 264 -0.17 6.80 -3.92
C ARG A 264 -1.06 5.72 -3.35
N ALA A 265 -1.10 4.57 -4.00
CA ALA A 265 -1.79 3.41 -3.46
C ALA A 265 -1.02 2.79 -2.28
N ASN A 266 -1.74 2.22 -1.33
CA ASN A 266 -1.26 1.10 -0.55
C ASN A 266 -1.88 -0.15 -1.18
N GLY A 267 -1.04 -1.08 -1.62
CA GLY A 267 -1.45 -2.24 -2.40
C GLY A 267 -1.75 -3.44 -1.53
N ALA A 268 -2.66 -4.29 -2.00
CA ALA A 268 -2.87 -5.65 -1.54
C ALA A 268 -2.46 -6.62 -2.65
N GLY A 269 -1.73 -7.67 -2.30
CA GLY A 269 -1.31 -8.73 -3.23
C GLY A 269 -1.20 -10.07 -2.52
N VAL A 270 -1.27 -11.13 -3.30
CA VAL A 270 -1.18 -12.51 -2.82
C VAL A 270 0.18 -13.09 -3.23
N SER A 271 0.80 -13.84 -2.35
CA SER A 271 2.04 -14.56 -2.63
C SER A 271 1.88 -15.47 -3.86
N ARG A 272 2.93 -15.60 -4.66
CA ARG A 272 2.93 -16.53 -5.80
C ARG A 272 2.83 -17.99 -5.38
N ARG A 273 3.30 -18.33 -4.18
CA ARG A 273 3.27 -19.68 -3.60
C ARG A 273 2.82 -19.60 -2.14
N PRO A 274 1.56 -19.20 -1.89
CA PRO A 274 1.09 -19.01 -0.52
C PRO A 274 0.97 -20.36 0.19
N PRO A 275 1.42 -20.47 1.46
CA PRO A 275 1.17 -21.66 2.29
C PRO A 275 -0.32 -21.97 2.46
N HIS A 276 -1.18 -20.94 2.48
CA HIS A 276 -2.62 -21.05 2.71
C HIS A 276 -3.40 -20.36 1.56
N PRO A 277 -3.50 -20.99 0.38
CA PRO A 277 -3.97 -20.37 -0.86
C PRO A 277 -5.41 -19.83 -0.79
N ASN A 278 -6.33 -20.52 -0.13
CA ASN A 278 -7.71 -20.07 0.00
C ASN A 278 -7.84 -18.90 0.98
N ALA A 279 -7.15 -18.98 2.12
CA ALA A 279 -7.14 -17.91 3.13
C ALA A 279 -6.47 -16.65 2.59
N ALA A 280 -5.40 -16.79 1.81
CA ALA A 280 -4.70 -15.70 1.14
C ALA A 280 -5.64 -14.94 0.17
N LEU A 281 -6.32 -15.66 -0.72
CA LEU A 281 -7.28 -15.07 -1.66
C LEU A 281 -8.49 -14.49 -0.95
N LEU A 282 -9.03 -15.16 0.06
CA LEU A 282 -10.17 -14.67 0.83
C LEU A 282 -9.82 -13.36 1.57
N PHE A 283 -8.62 -13.27 2.15
CA PHE A 283 -8.17 -12.06 2.81
C PHE A 283 -7.92 -10.91 1.82
N TYR A 284 -7.39 -11.21 0.64
CA TYR A 284 -7.27 -10.25 -0.45
C TYR A 284 -8.64 -9.70 -0.85
N GLU A 285 -9.63 -10.55 -1.13
CA GLU A 285 -11.00 -10.13 -1.47
C GLU A 285 -11.59 -9.26 -0.36
N TYR A 286 -11.42 -9.65 0.92
CA TYR A 286 -11.87 -8.88 2.06
C TYR A 286 -11.27 -7.46 2.08
N LEU A 287 -9.95 -7.32 1.87
CA LEU A 287 -9.27 -6.02 1.92
C LEU A 287 -9.81 -5.04 0.86
N ILE A 288 -10.15 -5.53 -0.33
CA ILE A 288 -10.62 -4.71 -1.44
C ILE A 288 -12.15 -4.53 -1.51
N SER A 289 -12.87 -5.13 -0.57
CA SER A 289 -14.35 -5.05 -0.52
C SER A 289 -14.85 -4.74 0.90
N ASP A 290 -15.14 -5.76 1.69
CA ASP A 290 -15.77 -5.66 3.02
C ASP A 290 -14.97 -4.84 4.05
N ALA A 291 -13.66 -4.77 3.92
CA ALA A 291 -12.81 -3.96 4.79
C ALA A 291 -12.89 -2.45 4.49
N GLN A 292 -13.33 -2.04 3.29
CA GLN A 292 -13.31 -0.64 2.87
C GLN A 292 -14.10 0.30 3.81
N PRO A 293 -15.33 -0.03 4.25
CA PRO A 293 -16.04 0.81 5.21
C PRO A 293 -15.33 0.92 6.57
N LEU A 294 -14.64 -0.13 7.01
CA LEU A 294 -13.86 -0.10 8.25
C LEU A 294 -12.61 0.76 8.09
N MET A 295 -11.92 0.69 6.95
CA MET A 295 -10.79 1.56 6.64
C MET A 295 -11.19 3.04 6.64
N VAL A 296 -12.36 3.38 6.08
CA VAL A 296 -12.87 4.76 6.10
C VAL A 296 -13.17 5.23 7.53
N LYS A 297 -13.72 4.38 8.39
CA LYS A 297 -13.89 4.70 9.83
C LYS A 297 -12.57 4.97 10.55
N MET A 298 -11.46 4.43 10.05
CA MET A 298 -10.11 4.70 10.53
C MET A 298 -9.44 5.88 9.79
N ASN A 299 -10.21 6.68 9.05
CA ASN A 299 -9.80 7.85 8.26
C ASN A 299 -8.94 7.54 7.02
N TYR A 300 -8.82 6.27 6.59
CA TYR A 300 -8.19 5.96 5.32
C TYR A 300 -9.06 6.41 4.14
N LEU A 301 -8.43 6.78 3.05
CA LEU A 301 -9.11 7.02 1.79
C LEU A 301 -9.37 5.68 1.09
N ALA A 302 -10.63 5.32 0.93
CA ALA A 302 -11.00 4.09 0.26
C ALA A 302 -10.43 4.00 -1.16
N ALA A 303 -10.01 2.81 -1.56
CA ALA A 303 -9.71 2.52 -2.97
C ALA A 303 -11.00 2.26 -3.78
N ASP A 304 -12.09 1.87 -3.11
CA ASP A 304 -13.42 1.70 -3.71
C ASP A 304 -14.01 3.08 -4.05
N THR A 305 -14.17 3.34 -5.34
CA THR A 305 -14.63 4.62 -5.87
C THR A 305 -16.12 4.90 -5.61
N ARG A 306 -16.88 3.92 -5.15
CA ARG A 306 -18.28 4.07 -4.72
C ARG A 306 -18.40 4.72 -3.34
N ILE A 307 -17.31 4.73 -2.56
CA ILE A 307 -17.28 5.32 -1.23
C ILE A 307 -16.83 6.78 -1.34
N ALA A 308 -17.58 7.68 -0.73
CA ALA A 308 -17.29 9.11 -0.78
C ALA A 308 -15.91 9.44 -0.17
N SER A 309 -15.14 10.27 -0.88
CA SER A 309 -13.83 10.73 -0.43
C SER A 309 -13.93 11.75 0.72
N SER A 310 -13.08 11.60 1.73
CA SER A 310 -12.95 12.54 2.85
C SER A 310 -12.00 13.72 2.57
N LEU A 311 -11.51 13.87 1.34
CA LEU A 311 -10.45 14.83 0.97
C LEU A 311 -10.91 16.30 0.87
N ARG A 312 -12.09 16.65 1.36
CA ARG A 312 -12.56 18.06 1.46
C ARG A 312 -12.44 18.85 0.14
N GLY A 313 -12.62 18.20 -1.01
CA GLY A 313 -12.52 18.81 -2.33
C GLY A 313 -11.08 19.01 -2.86
N VAL A 314 -10.07 18.52 -2.17
CA VAL A 314 -8.67 18.55 -2.65
C VAL A 314 -8.51 17.63 -3.84
N LYS A 315 -7.98 18.16 -4.96
CA LYS A 315 -7.67 17.39 -6.15
C LYS A 315 -6.33 16.66 -5.96
N VAL A 316 -6.38 15.33 -5.91
CA VAL A 316 -5.20 14.47 -5.79
C VAL A 316 -4.72 14.01 -7.16
N ARG A 317 -3.40 14.03 -7.35
CA ARG A 317 -2.73 13.45 -8.52
C ARG A 317 -2.02 12.18 -8.08
N PHE A 318 -2.45 11.04 -8.61
CA PHE A 318 -1.83 9.76 -8.28
C PHE A 318 -0.53 9.56 -9.05
N ILE A 319 0.45 9.01 -8.36
CA ILE A 319 1.69 8.54 -8.97
C ILE A 319 1.33 7.36 -9.89
N ASP A 320 1.78 7.43 -11.14
CA ASP A 320 1.55 6.34 -12.10
C ASP A 320 2.29 5.08 -11.61
N PRO A 321 1.58 3.99 -11.29
CA PRO A 321 2.21 2.75 -10.84
C PRO A 321 3.10 2.11 -11.92
N ARG A 322 3.01 2.57 -13.18
CA ARG A 322 3.80 2.10 -14.31
C ARG A 322 5.09 2.91 -14.53
N MET A 323 5.35 3.90 -13.68
CA MET A 323 6.55 4.74 -13.79
C MET A 323 7.81 3.86 -13.96
N PRO A 324 8.69 4.15 -14.93
CA PRO A 324 9.92 3.40 -15.14
C PRO A 324 10.80 3.40 -13.87
N LEU A 325 11.46 2.26 -13.60
CA LEU A 325 12.35 2.14 -12.44
C LEU A 325 13.47 3.17 -12.47
N GLU A 326 14.03 3.41 -13.66
CA GLU A 326 15.11 4.38 -13.86
C GLU A 326 14.67 5.80 -13.49
N GLU A 327 13.39 6.12 -13.67
CA GLU A 327 12.83 7.41 -13.26
C GLU A 327 12.64 7.47 -11.75
N LEU A 328 12.11 6.42 -11.15
CA LEU A 328 12.01 6.29 -9.69
C LEU A 328 13.39 6.35 -9.02
N ASP A 329 14.38 5.65 -9.57
CA ASP A 329 15.75 5.66 -9.06
C ASP A 329 16.41 7.05 -9.17
N ARG A 330 16.18 7.77 -10.28
CA ARG A 330 16.64 9.16 -10.43
C ARG A 330 16.02 10.08 -9.39
N CYS A 331 14.71 9.96 -9.17
CA CYS A 331 14.00 10.72 -8.14
C CYS A 331 14.49 10.36 -6.74
N ALA A 332 14.71 9.08 -6.46
CA ALA A 332 15.22 8.62 -5.18
C ALA A 332 16.61 9.19 -4.88
N LYS A 333 17.52 9.15 -5.86
CA LYS A 333 18.87 9.73 -5.72
C LYS A 333 18.80 11.24 -5.50
N ALA A 334 18.02 11.96 -6.31
CA ALA A 334 17.88 13.42 -6.17
C ALA A 334 17.27 13.82 -4.83
N PHE A 335 16.29 13.07 -4.34
CA PHE A 335 15.68 13.30 -3.03
C PHE A 335 16.64 12.97 -1.88
N ASP A 336 17.44 11.90 -2.00
CA ASP A 336 18.47 11.54 -1.01
C ASP A 336 19.59 12.60 -0.96
N GLU A 337 20.01 13.14 -2.09
CA GLU A 337 20.94 14.26 -2.15
C GLU A 337 20.41 15.50 -1.44
N LEU A 338 19.13 15.87 -1.64
CA LEU A 338 18.46 16.95 -0.91
C LEU A 338 18.41 16.69 0.60
N ASN A 339 18.28 15.43 1.00
CA ASN A 339 18.27 14.98 2.39
C ASN A 339 19.69 14.88 3.01
N GLY A 340 20.74 15.21 2.28
CA GLY A 340 22.12 15.09 2.72
C GLY A 340 22.57 13.65 2.92
N GLY A 341 22.10 12.71 2.10
CA GLY A 341 22.41 11.28 2.14
C GLY A 341 21.82 10.53 3.34
N ARG A 342 20.77 11.05 3.96
CA ARG A 342 20.13 10.47 5.16
C ARG A 342 18.91 9.58 4.87
N GLY A 343 18.51 9.45 3.59
CA GLY A 343 17.24 8.81 3.20
C GLY A 343 17.31 7.30 2.98
N THR A 344 18.43 6.71 2.69
CA THR A 344 18.55 5.33 2.15
C THR A 344 19.47 4.38 2.92
N ARG A 345 19.72 4.62 4.21
CA ARG A 345 20.48 3.69 5.04
C ARG A 345 19.62 2.82 5.95
#